data_ead93fa32459903e76bf229d41d140e0
#
_entry.id   ead93fa32459903e76bf229d41d140e0
#
_cell.length_a   1.000
_cell.length_b   1.000
_cell.length_c   1.000
_cell.angle_alpha   90.00
_cell.angle_beta   90.00
_cell.angle_gamma   90.00
#
_symmetry.space_group_name_H-M   'P 1'
#
loop_
_entity.id
_entity.type
_entity.pdbx_description
1 polymer ?
#
loop_
_entity_poly.entity_id
_entity_poly.type
_entity_poly.pdbx_seq_one_letter_code
_entity_poly.pdbx_strand_id
1 'polypeptide(L)'
;MITIERVLEILKADANFRHIKQNDQTDSTWTDVQFDALSYDSRTVSPTTLFFAKGLAFKKEFLEKAIEAGLAFYVSEIDYEVGIPAIIVHDIKQAMSLIAMEFHGHPQKQLKLLAFTGTKGKTTAAYFAFNILKQSKKPAMLSTMNTTLDGKTFFKSTLTTPESLDLFAMMAEAVKNGMSHLIMEVSSQAYLVKRVYGLTFDVGVFLNISPDHIGPIEHPNFEDYFYHKRLLMDNSRAVIVNAGMDHFEVVKDQVSSKDHDFYGPTSENQISQSAGFDFTATGKLAGHYDIQLIGGFNQENAIAAGLACLRLGASLEDIHTGIAQTNVPGRMEVLTQQNGAKVFVDYAHNGDSVKKLIDVVLEHQTGKVILILGAPGNKGESRRKDFGLLLNDYPQVEVILTADDPNREDPAAIAEQIRAHMTRPSDFILDREEAIRTAMSQTSSPKDAVIIAGKGADAYQIVNGEKAAYDGDLEVAKQYL
;
A
#
# COMPACT_ATOMS: atom_id res chain seq x y z
N MET A 1 -25.28 -10.36 -11.22
CA MET A 1 -26.68 -10.36 -10.71
C MET A 1 -26.80 -11.45 -9.66
N ILE A 2 -27.45 -11.18 -8.51
CA ILE A 2 -27.65 -12.12 -7.41
C ILE A 2 -29.09 -12.04 -6.89
N THR A 3 -29.71 -13.18 -6.54
CA THR A 3 -31.06 -13.20 -5.97
C THR A 3 -31.02 -13.05 -4.44
N ILE A 4 -32.11 -12.59 -3.85
CA ILE A 4 -32.23 -12.47 -2.41
C ILE A 4 -32.08 -13.83 -1.70
N GLU A 5 -32.64 -14.90 -2.28
CA GLU A 5 -32.51 -16.25 -1.76
C GLU A 5 -31.02 -16.63 -1.64
N ARG A 6 -30.23 -16.34 -2.71
CA ARG A 6 -28.80 -16.64 -2.71
C ARG A 6 -28.05 -15.81 -1.69
N VAL A 7 -28.38 -14.54 -1.52
CA VAL A 7 -27.84 -13.69 -0.44
C VAL A 7 -28.09 -14.31 0.93
N LEU A 8 -29.34 -14.74 1.18
CA LEU A 8 -29.72 -15.35 2.46
C LEU A 8 -29.03 -16.70 2.72
N GLU A 9 -28.91 -17.55 1.67
CA GLU A 9 -28.17 -18.81 1.75
C GLU A 9 -26.71 -18.58 2.20
N ILE A 10 -26.02 -17.63 1.57
CA ILE A 10 -24.63 -17.28 1.88
C ILE A 10 -24.51 -16.81 3.33
N LEU A 11 -25.36 -15.87 3.74
CA LEU A 11 -25.32 -15.31 5.08
C LEU A 11 -25.65 -16.34 6.17
N LYS A 12 -26.59 -17.27 5.89
CA LYS A 12 -26.95 -18.37 6.80
C LYS A 12 -25.84 -19.41 6.90
N ALA A 13 -25.19 -19.75 5.76
CA ALA A 13 -24.08 -20.71 5.74
C ALA A 13 -22.88 -20.23 6.58
N ASP A 14 -22.68 -18.91 6.66
CA ASP A 14 -21.60 -18.27 7.44
C ASP A 14 -22.05 -17.87 8.87
N ALA A 15 -23.26 -18.27 9.30
CA ALA A 15 -23.87 -17.89 10.57
C ALA A 15 -23.94 -16.35 10.80
N ASN A 16 -23.97 -15.57 9.73
CA ASN A 16 -23.97 -14.11 9.77
C ASN A 16 -25.37 -13.50 9.63
N PHE A 17 -26.36 -14.28 9.19
CA PHE A 17 -27.76 -13.85 9.06
C PHE A 17 -28.49 -13.81 10.42
N ARG A 18 -29.24 -12.73 10.68
CA ARG A 18 -30.12 -12.61 11.85
C ARG A 18 -31.58 -12.73 11.46
N HIS A 19 -32.11 -11.77 10.73
CA HIS A 19 -33.48 -11.73 10.22
C HIS A 19 -33.62 -10.68 9.12
N ILE A 20 -34.76 -10.71 8.40
CA ILE A 20 -35.19 -9.56 7.57
C ILE A 20 -36.25 -8.79 8.36
N LYS A 21 -36.16 -7.48 8.37
CA LYS A 21 -37.13 -6.61 9.01
C LYS A 21 -37.65 -5.57 8.03
N GLN A 22 -38.97 -5.38 8.03
CA GLN A 22 -39.66 -4.30 7.34
C GLN A 22 -40.77 -3.79 8.21
N ASN A 23 -40.69 -2.54 8.69
CA ASN A 23 -41.60 -1.98 9.68
C ASN A 23 -41.68 -2.90 10.93
N ASP A 24 -42.88 -3.26 11.37
CA ASP A 24 -43.10 -4.17 12.51
C ASP A 24 -43.13 -5.65 12.13
N GLN A 25 -42.90 -5.98 10.83
CA GLN A 25 -42.89 -7.37 10.37
C GLN A 25 -41.47 -7.93 10.31
N THR A 26 -41.30 -9.11 10.87
CA THR A 26 -40.09 -9.94 10.75
C THR A 26 -40.41 -11.18 9.92
N ASP A 27 -39.46 -11.61 9.08
CA ASP A 27 -39.51 -12.86 8.31
C ASP A 27 -40.64 -12.98 7.27
N SER A 28 -40.97 -11.88 6.56
CA SER A 28 -41.73 -12.00 5.31
C SER A 28 -40.93 -12.81 4.28
N THR A 29 -41.62 -13.70 3.57
CA THR A 29 -41.03 -14.45 2.47
C THR A 29 -40.79 -13.52 1.28
N TRP A 30 -39.54 -13.18 1.05
CA TRP A 30 -39.11 -12.42 -0.13
C TRP A 30 -38.69 -13.41 -1.21
N THR A 31 -39.44 -13.43 -2.32
CA THR A 31 -39.16 -14.23 -3.51
C THR A 31 -39.05 -13.33 -4.71
N ASP A 32 -38.29 -13.75 -5.72
CA ASP A 32 -38.14 -13.05 -7.01
C ASP A 32 -37.46 -11.69 -6.97
N VAL A 33 -36.76 -11.34 -5.85
CA VAL A 33 -35.97 -10.10 -5.77
C VAL A 33 -34.54 -10.37 -6.26
N GLN A 34 -34.10 -9.54 -7.20
CA GLN A 34 -32.77 -9.65 -7.81
C GLN A 34 -32.03 -8.33 -7.73
N PHE A 35 -30.73 -8.42 -7.48
CA PHE A 35 -29.83 -7.28 -7.42
C PHE A 35 -28.81 -7.36 -8.55
N ASP A 36 -28.68 -6.29 -9.32
CA ASP A 36 -27.70 -6.15 -10.39
C ASP A 36 -26.52 -5.24 -10.02
N ALA A 37 -26.59 -4.59 -8.86
CA ALA A 37 -25.53 -3.76 -8.29
C ALA A 37 -25.37 -3.98 -6.79
N LEU A 38 -24.14 -3.79 -6.30
CA LEU A 38 -23.78 -3.71 -4.88
C LEU A 38 -23.19 -2.33 -4.60
N SER A 39 -23.60 -1.67 -3.53
CA SER A 39 -23.03 -0.38 -3.16
C SER A 39 -23.01 -0.16 -1.64
N TYR A 40 -22.03 0.61 -1.18
CA TYR A 40 -21.99 1.23 0.16
C TYR A 40 -21.94 2.77 0.08
N ASP A 41 -22.06 3.32 -1.15
CA ASP A 41 -22.16 4.76 -1.39
C ASP A 41 -23.61 5.12 -1.76
N SER A 42 -24.28 5.88 -0.87
CA SER A 42 -25.68 6.28 -1.05
C SER A 42 -25.94 7.15 -2.29
N ARG A 43 -24.91 7.66 -2.94
CA ARG A 43 -25.00 8.46 -4.17
C ARG A 43 -25.04 7.61 -5.44
N THR A 44 -24.75 6.32 -5.34
CA THR A 44 -24.62 5.39 -6.48
C THR A 44 -25.61 4.24 -6.37
N VAL A 45 -26.87 4.52 -6.08
CA VAL A 45 -27.91 3.52 -5.88
C VAL A 45 -28.96 3.55 -6.99
N SER A 46 -29.64 2.41 -7.18
CA SER A 46 -30.77 2.18 -8.08
C SER A 46 -31.78 1.28 -7.37
N PRO A 47 -33.00 1.07 -7.93
CA PRO A 47 -33.96 0.14 -7.34
C PRO A 47 -33.49 -1.30 -7.23
N THR A 48 -32.52 -1.71 -8.03
CA THR A 48 -31.92 -3.06 -8.08
C THR A 48 -30.57 -3.14 -7.35
N THR A 49 -30.17 -2.11 -6.62
CA THR A 49 -28.96 -2.11 -5.80
C THR A 49 -29.21 -2.79 -4.45
N LEU A 50 -28.35 -3.71 -4.05
CA LEU A 50 -28.22 -4.15 -2.66
C LEU A 50 -27.24 -3.22 -1.95
N PHE A 51 -27.78 -2.39 -1.05
CA PHE A 51 -27.00 -1.35 -0.36
C PHE A 51 -26.49 -1.84 1.00
N PHE A 52 -25.24 -1.52 1.36
CA PHE A 52 -24.62 -1.86 2.63
C PHE A 52 -24.45 -0.62 3.49
N ALA A 53 -25.25 -0.49 4.55
CA ALA A 53 -25.18 0.60 5.52
C ALA A 53 -24.05 0.31 6.53
N LYS A 54 -22.81 0.67 6.15
CA LYS A 54 -21.59 0.33 6.92
C LYS A 54 -20.89 1.54 7.50
N GLY A 55 -20.22 1.33 8.63
CA GLY A 55 -19.25 2.23 9.23
C GLY A 55 -19.80 3.02 10.42
N LEU A 56 -18.89 3.36 11.35
CA LEU A 56 -19.23 4.10 12.59
C LEU A 56 -19.80 5.49 12.33
N ALA A 57 -19.46 6.09 11.18
CA ALA A 57 -19.95 7.42 10.78
C ALA A 57 -21.21 7.36 9.90
N PHE A 58 -21.80 6.17 9.68
CA PHE A 58 -23.01 6.04 8.88
C PHE A 58 -24.18 6.67 9.59
N LYS A 59 -24.96 7.49 8.86
CA LYS A 59 -26.11 8.21 9.38
C LYS A 59 -27.37 7.80 8.63
N LYS A 60 -28.50 7.79 9.34
CA LYS A 60 -29.84 7.49 8.80
C LYS A 60 -30.18 8.35 7.57
N GLU A 61 -29.79 9.62 7.58
CA GLU A 61 -30.04 10.56 6.48
C GLU A 61 -29.38 10.14 5.15
N PHE A 62 -28.29 9.35 5.20
CA PHE A 62 -27.68 8.80 3.99
C PHE A 62 -28.56 7.72 3.37
N LEU A 63 -29.21 6.91 4.21
CA LEU A 63 -30.13 5.87 3.77
C LEU A 63 -31.44 6.49 3.23
N GLU A 64 -31.97 7.52 3.90
CA GLU A 64 -33.15 8.26 3.46
C GLU A 64 -32.95 8.85 2.05
N LYS A 65 -31.79 9.48 1.80
CA LYS A 65 -31.43 9.97 0.45
C LYS A 65 -31.31 8.86 -0.58
N ALA A 66 -30.78 7.71 -0.19
CA ALA A 66 -30.70 6.55 -1.08
C ALA A 66 -32.10 6.03 -1.44
N ILE A 67 -33.05 6.06 -0.50
CA ILE A 67 -34.45 5.69 -0.72
C ILE A 67 -35.13 6.67 -1.67
N GLU A 68 -34.90 7.97 -1.51
CA GLU A 68 -35.40 8.99 -2.46
C GLU A 68 -34.88 8.75 -3.88
N ALA A 69 -33.67 8.18 -4.03
CA ALA A 69 -33.09 7.76 -5.30
C ALA A 69 -33.60 6.38 -5.81
N GLY A 70 -34.53 5.74 -5.08
CA GLY A 70 -35.20 4.51 -5.47
C GLY A 70 -34.67 3.23 -4.82
N LEU A 71 -33.78 3.32 -3.84
CA LEU A 71 -33.27 2.12 -3.13
C LEU A 71 -34.43 1.31 -2.52
N ALA A 72 -34.42 -0.01 -2.73
CA ALA A 72 -35.48 -0.91 -2.27
C ALA A 72 -35.05 -1.86 -1.13
N PHE A 73 -33.76 -2.15 -0.96
CA PHE A 73 -33.22 -3.07 0.04
C PHE A 73 -31.88 -2.58 0.59
N TYR A 74 -31.64 -2.86 1.89
CA TYR A 74 -30.32 -2.65 2.47
C TYR A 74 -29.90 -3.78 3.41
N VAL A 75 -28.60 -3.89 3.63
CA VAL A 75 -27.96 -4.76 4.61
C VAL A 75 -27.36 -3.91 5.71
N SER A 76 -27.55 -4.28 6.97
CA SER A 76 -26.99 -3.58 8.12
C SER A 76 -26.91 -4.45 9.36
N GLU A 77 -26.23 -3.99 10.40
CA GLU A 77 -26.19 -4.65 11.72
C GLU A 77 -27.38 -4.26 12.60
N ILE A 78 -28.04 -3.14 12.27
CA ILE A 78 -29.23 -2.62 12.97
C ILE A 78 -30.30 -2.21 11.97
N ASP A 79 -31.58 -2.19 12.40
CA ASP A 79 -32.63 -1.58 11.61
C ASP A 79 -32.66 -0.05 11.83
N TYR A 80 -32.60 0.67 10.71
CA TYR A 80 -32.70 2.14 10.73
C TYR A 80 -34.14 2.67 10.69
N GLU A 81 -35.13 1.77 10.62
CA GLU A 81 -36.57 2.11 10.62
C GLU A 81 -36.95 3.12 9.52
N VAL A 82 -36.55 2.81 8.29
CA VAL A 82 -36.75 3.68 7.11
C VAL A 82 -37.83 3.19 6.14
N GLY A 83 -38.60 2.17 6.53
CA GLY A 83 -39.77 1.69 5.78
C GLY A 83 -39.48 0.72 4.64
N ILE A 84 -38.23 0.53 4.22
CA ILE A 84 -37.82 -0.51 3.25
C ILE A 84 -37.21 -1.73 3.98
N PRO A 85 -37.21 -2.93 3.35
CA PRO A 85 -36.65 -4.14 3.94
C PRO A 85 -35.16 -4.00 4.30
N ALA A 86 -34.81 -4.42 5.51
CA ALA A 86 -33.46 -4.52 6.04
C ALA A 86 -33.06 -6.00 6.22
N ILE A 87 -31.99 -6.42 5.59
CA ILE A 87 -31.34 -7.71 5.89
C ILE A 87 -30.40 -7.45 7.06
N ILE A 88 -30.76 -7.93 8.25
CA ILE A 88 -29.98 -7.72 9.47
C ILE A 88 -28.97 -8.85 9.63
N VAL A 89 -27.72 -8.45 9.82
CA VAL A 89 -26.57 -9.35 9.93
C VAL A 89 -25.83 -9.14 11.26
N HIS A 90 -24.97 -10.08 11.63
CA HIS A 90 -24.09 -9.95 12.80
C HIS A 90 -22.88 -9.03 12.50
N ASP A 91 -22.35 -9.12 11.29
CA ASP A 91 -21.17 -8.37 10.85
C ASP A 91 -21.34 -7.97 9.38
N ILE A 92 -21.51 -6.66 9.16
CA ILE A 92 -21.75 -6.12 7.81
C ILE A 92 -20.53 -6.24 6.89
N LYS A 93 -19.31 -6.15 7.44
CA LYS A 93 -18.08 -6.21 6.64
C LYS A 93 -17.85 -7.63 6.12
N GLN A 94 -18.17 -8.63 6.95
CA GLN A 94 -18.16 -10.04 6.59
C GLN A 94 -19.20 -10.33 5.51
N ALA A 95 -20.43 -9.82 5.70
CA ALA A 95 -21.50 -9.93 4.71
C ALA A 95 -21.11 -9.30 3.36
N MET A 96 -20.53 -8.11 3.37
CA MET A 96 -20.04 -7.43 2.16
C MET A 96 -19.06 -8.30 1.38
N SER A 97 -18.08 -8.90 2.06
CA SER A 97 -17.05 -9.73 1.40
C SER A 97 -17.65 -10.97 0.76
N LEU A 98 -18.49 -11.70 1.48
CA LEU A 98 -19.10 -12.94 0.99
C LEU A 98 -20.07 -12.70 -0.17
N ILE A 99 -20.92 -11.67 -0.05
CA ILE A 99 -21.88 -11.33 -1.10
C ILE A 99 -21.18 -10.81 -2.36
N ALA A 100 -20.14 -9.95 -2.20
CA ALA A 100 -19.36 -9.47 -3.34
C ALA A 100 -18.64 -10.61 -4.08
N MET A 101 -18.09 -11.56 -3.35
CA MET A 101 -17.43 -12.74 -3.91
C MET A 101 -18.36 -13.54 -4.80
N GLU A 102 -19.57 -13.83 -4.34
CA GLU A 102 -20.60 -14.54 -5.09
C GLU A 102 -21.12 -13.70 -6.27
N PHE A 103 -21.44 -12.43 -6.02
CA PHE A 103 -21.98 -11.51 -7.02
C PHE A 103 -21.08 -11.43 -8.25
N HIS A 104 -19.77 -11.43 -8.06
CA HIS A 104 -18.76 -11.39 -9.11
C HIS A 104 -18.33 -12.78 -9.63
N GLY A 105 -19.02 -13.87 -9.23
CA GLY A 105 -18.77 -15.22 -9.75
C GLY A 105 -17.46 -15.83 -9.29
N HIS A 106 -17.03 -15.52 -8.07
CA HIS A 106 -15.80 -16.03 -7.45
C HIS A 106 -14.52 -15.76 -8.26
N PRO A 107 -14.20 -14.51 -8.61
CA PRO A 107 -13.06 -14.18 -9.45
C PRO A 107 -11.72 -14.62 -8.86
N GLN A 108 -11.61 -14.71 -7.51
CA GLN A 108 -10.43 -15.20 -6.80
C GLN A 108 -10.07 -16.66 -7.13
N LYS A 109 -11.02 -17.46 -7.62
CA LYS A 109 -10.78 -18.85 -8.04
C LYS A 109 -10.13 -18.94 -9.45
N GLN A 110 -10.16 -17.86 -10.20
CA GLN A 110 -9.64 -17.77 -11.57
C GLN A 110 -8.27 -17.08 -11.64
N LEU A 111 -7.78 -16.56 -10.49
CA LEU A 111 -6.51 -15.87 -10.36
C LEU A 111 -5.60 -16.62 -9.39
N LYS A 112 -4.28 -16.59 -9.65
CA LYS A 112 -3.28 -16.93 -8.63
C LYS A 112 -3.03 -15.71 -7.78
N LEU A 113 -3.24 -15.80 -6.48
CA LEU A 113 -3.21 -14.69 -5.54
C LEU A 113 -1.89 -14.63 -4.79
N LEU A 114 -1.15 -13.52 -4.94
CA LEU A 114 0.06 -13.20 -4.19
C LEU A 114 -0.19 -12.00 -3.29
N ALA A 115 0.06 -12.14 -2.00
CA ALA A 115 -0.15 -11.07 -1.03
C ALA A 115 1.13 -10.73 -0.26
N PHE A 116 1.38 -9.44 -0.10
CA PHE A 116 2.47 -8.90 0.72
C PHE A 116 1.94 -8.19 1.95
N THR A 117 2.46 -8.56 3.14
CA THR A 117 2.27 -7.80 4.36
C THR A 117 3.60 -7.42 4.99
N GLY A 118 3.57 -6.45 5.87
CA GLY A 118 4.72 -5.88 6.56
C GLY A 118 4.45 -4.45 6.96
N THR A 119 5.26 -3.87 7.83
CA THR A 119 5.18 -2.44 8.13
C THR A 119 5.66 -1.63 6.92
N LYS A 120 6.81 -1.99 6.35
CA LYS A 120 7.45 -1.33 5.20
C LYS A 120 7.72 -2.31 4.06
N GLY A 121 7.99 -1.80 2.86
CA GLY A 121 8.45 -2.59 1.71
C GLY A 121 7.35 -3.24 0.84
N LYS A 122 6.09 -3.28 1.28
CA LYS A 122 4.99 -3.95 0.55
C LYS A 122 4.86 -3.48 -0.90
N THR A 123 4.83 -2.18 -1.13
CA THR A 123 4.73 -1.58 -2.47
C THR A 123 5.92 -2.00 -3.34
N THR A 124 7.13 -1.86 -2.83
CA THR A 124 8.35 -2.24 -3.56
C THR A 124 8.35 -3.72 -3.92
N ALA A 125 8.02 -4.60 -2.96
CA ALA A 125 7.93 -6.04 -3.21
C ALA A 125 6.81 -6.39 -4.22
N ALA A 126 5.67 -5.70 -4.18
CA ALA A 126 4.60 -5.88 -5.16
C ALA A 126 5.03 -5.49 -6.57
N TYR A 127 5.78 -4.39 -6.74
CA TYR A 127 6.33 -3.99 -8.03
C TYR A 127 7.39 -4.96 -8.56
N PHE A 128 8.28 -5.47 -7.70
CA PHE A 128 9.20 -6.54 -8.09
C PHE A 128 8.42 -7.76 -8.58
N ALA A 129 7.45 -8.24 -7.81
CA ALA A 129 6.65 -9.39 -8.19
C ALA A 129 5.87 -9.15 -9.49
N PHE A 130 5.33 -7.94 -9.70
CA PHE A 130 4.64 -7.57 -10.93
C PHE A 130 5.58 -7.64 -12.14
N ASN A 131 6.76 -7.05 -12.05
CA ASN A 131 7.71 -7.05 -13.15
C ASN A 131 8.30 -8.44 -13.42
N ILE A 132 8.51 -9.26 -12.39
CA ILE A 132 8.93 -10.66 -12.53
C ILE A 132 7.85 -11.46 -13.26
N LEU A 133 6.61 -11.44 -12.75
CA LEU A 133 5.52 -12.22 -13.35
C LEU A 133 5.15 -11.73 -14.76
N LYS A 134 5.33 -10.44 -15.05
CA LYS A 134 5.06 -9.88 -16.37
C LYS A 134 5.95 -10.47 -17.48
N GLN A 135 7.10 -11.05 -17.16
CA GLN A 135 7.99 -11.67 -18.16
C GLN A 135 7.33 -12.85 -18.87
N SER A 136 6.56 -13.66 -18.16
CA SER A 136 5.94 -14.88 -18.71
C SER A 136 4.48 -15.10 -18.34
N LYS A 137 3.88 -14.25 -17.50
CA LYS A 137 2.50 -14.33 -17.02
C LYS A 137 1.75 -13.02 -17.34
N LYS A 138 0.49 -12.97 -16.93
CA LYS A 138 -0.37 -11.80 -17.07
C LYS A 138 -0.82 -11.34 -15.68
N PRO A 139 0.01 -10.55 -14.95
CA PRO A 139 -0.34 -10.08 -13.63
C PRO A 139 -1.20 -8.82 -13.66
N ALA A 140 -2.21 -8.77 -12.77
CA ALA A 140 -2.80 -7.55 -12.24
C ALA A 140 -2.13 -7.18 -10.92
N MET A 141 -2.21 -5.92 -10.49
CA MET A 141 -1.64 -5.46 -9.23
C MET A 141 -2.54 -4.45 -8.52
N LEU A 142 -2.72 -4.65 -7.21
CA LEU A 142 -3.34 -3.70 -6.28
C LEU A 142 -2.31 -3.28 -5.25
N SER A 143 -1.81 -2.05 -5.34
CA SER A 143 -0.80 -1.52 -4.40
C SER A 143 -1.22 -0.17 -3.83
N THR A 144 -0.50 0.32 -2.85
CA THR A 144 -0.74 1.64 -2.23
C THR A 144 -0.63 2.78 -3.25
N MET A 145 0.32 2.66 -4.18
CA MET A 145 0.59 3.72 -5.16
C MET A 145 -0.36 3.65 -6.35
N ASN A 146 -0.34 2.54 -7.04
CA ASN A 146 -1.09 2.36 -8.28
C ASN A 146 -1.75 0.98 -8.35
N THR A 147 -2.85 0.94 -9.07
CA THR A 147 -3.57 -0.28 -9.45
C THR A 147 -3.46 -0.47 -10.96
N THR A 148 -3.30 -1.72 -11.40
CA THR A 148 -3.47 -2.11 -12.80
C THR A 148 -4.26 -3.41 -12.88
N LEU A 149 -5.31 -3.42 -13.70
CA LEU A 149 -6.22 -4.56 -13.88
C LEU A 149 -6.05 -5.24 -15.25
N ASP A 150 -5.19 -4.69 -16.11
CA ASP A 150 -4.87 -5.19 -17.46
C ASP A 150 -3.36 -5.37 -17.70
N GLY A 151 -2.55 -5.09 -16.65
CA GLY A 151 -1.09 -5.15 -16.69
C GLY A 151 -0.42 -4.04 -17.51
N LYS A 152 -1.16 -3.04 -17.98
CA LYS A 152 -0.68 -1.96 -18.86
C LYS A 152 -1.10 -0.58 -18.39
N THR A 153 -2.37 -0.39 -18.10
CA THR A 153 -2.96 0.88 -17.64
C THR A 153 -2.85 0.96 -16.13
N PHE A 154 -2.18 1.99 -15.63
CA PHE A 154 -2.03 2.26 -14.21
C PHE A 154 -2.88 3.44 -13.80
N PHE A 155 -3.58 3.32 -12.68
CA PHE A 155 -4.31 4.42 -12.07
C PHE A 155 -4.04 4.49 -10.57
N LYS A 156 -4.17 5.68 -9.98
CA LYS A 156 -3.87 5.92 -8.57
C LYS A 156 -4.83 5.14 -7.68
N SER A 157 -4.28 4.42 -6.71
CA SER A 157 -5.06 3.68 -5.72
C SER A 157 -5.64 4.63 -4.66
N THR A 158 -6.82 4.31 -4.15
CA THR A 158 -7.46 5.05 -3.04
C THR A 158 -7.10 4.48 -1.68
N LEU A 159 -6.86 3.18 -1.62
CA LEU A 159 -6.50 2.43 -0.41
C LEU A 159 -5.43 1.40 -0.74
N THR A 160 -4.58 1.09 0.24
CA THR A 160 -3.58 0.00 0.13
C THR A 160 -4.24 -1.35 -0.17
N THR A 161 -5.31 -1.66 0.54
CA THR A 161 -6.18 -2.81 0.28
C THR A 161 -7.59 -2.27 0.09
N PRO A 162 -8.22 -2.43 -1.07
CA PRO A 162 -9.57 -1.93 -1.33
C PRO A 162 -10.62 -2.49 -0.38
N GLU A 163 -11.75 -1.80 -0.23
CA GLU A 163 -12.94 -2.34 0.43
C GLU A 163 -13.43 -3.59 -0.31
N SER A 164 -14.07 -4.53 0.39
CA SER A 164 -14.38 -5.84 -0.20
C SER A 164 -15.23 -5.77 -1.47
N LEU A 165 -16.21 -4.86 -1.56
CA LEU A 165 -17.00 -4.70 -2.79
C LEU A 165 -16.11 -4.28 -3.96
N ASP A 166 -15.24 -3.32 -3.75
CA ASP A 166 -14.30 -2.82 -4.77
C ASP A 166 -13.26 -3.89 -5.12
N LEU A 167 -12.74 -4.61 -4.11
CA LEU A 167 -11.73 -5.66 -4.29
C LEU A 167 -12.24 -6.77 -5.23
N PHE A 168 -13.44 -7.31 -4.99
CA PHE A 168 -13.98 -8.37 -5.84
C PHE A 168 -14.42 -7.86 -7.21
N ALA A 169 -14.86 -6.60 -7.33
CA ALA A 169 -15.10 -5.96 -8.61
C ALA A 169 -13.81 -5.82 -9.43
N MET A 170 -12.72 -5.36 -8.80
CA MET A 170 -11.39 -5.26 -9.43
C MET A 170 -10.84 -6.64 -9.82
N MET A 171 -11.02 -7.67 -8.99
CA MET A 171 -10.65 -9.05 -9.36
C MET A 171 -11.44 -9.54 -10.57
N ALA A 172 -12.74 -9.28 -10.64
CA ALA A 172 -13.57 -9.66 -11.78
C ALA A 172 -13.15 -8.93 -13.05
N GLU A 173 -12.83 -7.64 -12.97
CA GLU A 173 -12.32 -6.90 -14.12
C GLU A 173 -10.95 -7.41 -14.57
N ALA A 174 -10.05 -7.76 -13.64
CA ALA A 174 -8.77 -8.38 -13.98
C ALA A 174 -8.95 -9.72 -14.71
N VAL A 175 -9.90 -10.57 -14.25
CA VAL A 175 -10.26 -11.82 -14.94
C VAL A 175 -10.79 -11.53 -16.34
N LYS A 176 -11.68 -10.57 -16.49
CA LYS A 176 -12.25 -10.15 -17.77
C LYS A 176 -11.19 -9.64 -18.75
N ASN A 177 -10.16 -8.96 -18.24
CA ASN A 177 -8.99 -8.51 -19.01
C ASN A 177 -7.99 -9.66 -19.31
N GLY A 178 -8.31 -10.90 -18.92
CA GLY A 178 -7.50 -12.08 -19.18
C GLY A 178 -6.25 -12.19 -18.31
N MET A 179 -6.23 -11.54 -17.14
CA MET A 179 -5.15 -11.69 -16.17
C MET A 179 -5.19 -13.07 -15.53
N SER A 180 -4.02 -13.62 -15.22
CA SER A 180 -3.86 -14.95 -14.61
C SER A 180 -3.41 -14.88 -13.15
N HIS A 181 -2.86 -13.75 -12.73
CA HIS A 181 -2.31 -13.53 -11.41
C HIS A 181 -2.79 -12.20 -10.86
N LEU A 182 -2.97 -12.11 -9.55
CA LEU A 182 -3.19 -10.86 -8.84
C LEU A 182 -2.18 -10.73 -7.71
N ILE A 183 -1.43 -9.66 -7.74
CA ILE A 183 -0.49 -9.26 -6.69
C ILE A 183 -1.17 -8.17 -5.89
N MET A 184 -1.17 -8.28 -4.55
CA MET A 184 -1.76 -7.23 -3.74
C MET A 184 -1.02 -6.98 -2.43
N GLU A 185 -1.07 -5.74 -1.98
CA GLU A 185 -0.70 -5.39 -0.62
C GLU A 185 -1.86 -5.69 0.33
N VAL A 186 -1.58 -6.37 1.43
CA VAL A 186 -2.56 -6.66 2.49
C VAL A 186 -2.11 -5.99 3.78
N SER A 187 -2.79 -4.91 4.14
CA SER A 187 -2.55 -4.18 5.38
C SER A 187 -3.16 -4.90 6.58
N SER A 188 -2.70 -4.57 7.80
CA SER A 188 -3.34 -5.05 9.04
C SER A 188 -4.81 -4.63 9.12
N GLN A 189 -5.12 -3.42 8.68
CA GLN A 189 -6.48 -2.89 8.59
C GLN A 189 -7.37 -3.75 7.69
N ALA A 190 -6.84 -4.38 6.63
CA ALA A 190 -7.62 -5.26 5.76
C ALA A 190 -8.21 -6.45 6.52
N TYR A 191 -7.50 -6.97 7.50
CA TYR A 191 -7.99 -8.02 8.40
C TYR A 191 -8.89 -7.44 9.49
N LEU A 192 -8.50 -6.35 10.13
CA LEU A 192 -9.29 -5.70 11.19
C LEU A 192 -10.71 -5.34 10.71
N VAL A 193 -10.83 -4.83 9.48
CA VAL A 193 -12.12 -4.47 8.89
C VAL A 193 -12.60 -5.47 7.82
N LYS A 194 -12.09 -6.69 7.82
CA LYS A 194 -12.55 -7.86 7.04
C LYS A 194 -12.63 -7.63 5.51
N ARG A 195 -11.77 -6.79 4.94
CA ARG A 195 -11.73 -6.54 3.48
C ARG A 195 -11.38 -7.77 2.66
N VAL A 196 -10.59 -8.68 3.23
CA VAL A 196 -10.11 -9.92 2.62
C VAL A 196 -10.76 -11.17 3.21
N TYR A 197 -11.89 -11.02 3.90
CA TYR A 197 -12.61 -12.14 4.50
C TYR A 197 -13.03 -13.16 3.44
N GLY A 198 -12.80 -14.45 3.69
CA GLY A 198 -13.09 -15.54 2.77
C GLY A 198 -12.08 -15.74 1.64
N LEU A 199 -11.03 -14.89 1.51
CA LEU A 199 -9.93 -15.14 0.59
C LEU A 199 -8.95 -16.17 1.16
N THR A 200 -8.36 -16.96 0.26
CA THR A 200 -7.17 -17.77 0.53
C THR A 200 -6.13 -17.43 -0.53
N PHE A 201 -4.95 -16.99 -0.13
CA PHE A 201 -3.87 -16.64 -1.04
C PHE A 201 -3.07 -17.88 -1.43
N ASP A 202 -2.61 -17.95 -2.69
CA ASP A 202 -1.68 -19.01 -3.11
C ASP A 202 -0.32 -18.83 -2.42
N VAL A 203 0.16 -17.57 -2.32
CA VAL A 203 1.39 -17.22 -1.60
C VAL A 203 1.18 -15.97 -0.76
N GLY A 204 1.51 -16.04 0.52
CA GLY A 204 1.57 -14.90 1.44
C GLY A 204 3.01 -14.59 1.85
N VAL A 205 3.38 -13.33 1.86
CA VAL A 205 4.74 -12.86 2.19
C VAL A 205 4.72 -11.93 3.38
N PHE A 206 5.54 -12.22 4.40
CA PHE A 206 5.73 -11.34 5.55
C PHE A 206 7.13 -10.71 5.51
N LEU A 207 7.18 -9.41 5.20
CA LEU A 207 8.42 -8.69 4.96
C LEU A 207 9.13 -8.26 6.25
N ASN A 208 8.39 -7.62 7.15
CA ASN A 208 8.91 -7.06 8.40
C ASN A 208 7.79 -6.59 9.32
N ILE A 209 8.13 -6.34 10.57
CA ILE A 209 7.25 -5.74 11.56
C ILE A 209 8.01 -4.74 12.43
N SER A 210 7.41 -3.59 12.68
CA SER A 210 7.83 -2.59 13.67
C SER A 210 6.61 -1.83 14.15
N PRO A 211 6.64 -1.18 15.32
CA PRO A 211 5.51 -0.39 15.80
C PRO A 211 5.06 0.67 14.79
N ASP A 212 3.79 0.62 14.40
CA ASP A 212 3.13 1.55 13.47
C ASP A 212 1.62 1.38 13.61
N HIS A 213 0.82 2.32 13.09
CA HIS A 213 -0.64 2.22 13.08
C HIS A 213 -1.28 1.97 14.45
N ILE A 214 -0.70 2.51 15.54
CA ILE A 214 -1.24 2.42 16.88
C ILE A 214 -1.98 3.72 17.20
N GLY A 215 -3.29 3.65 17.43
CA GLY A 215 -4.12 4.83 17.68
C GLY A 215 -5.60 4.51 17.90
N PRO A 216 -6.40 5.50 18.30
CA PRO A 216 -7.80 5.28 18.69
C PRO A 216 -8.72 4.73 17.59
N ILE A 217 -8.38 4.95 16.32
CA ILE A 217 -9.16 4.51 15.14
C ILE A 217 -8.44 3.43 14.31
N GLU A 218 -7.29 2.97 14.79
CA GLU A 218 -6.48 1.94 14.15
C GLU A 218 -6.34 0.74 15.11
N HIS A 219 -5.12 0.36 15.45
CA HIS A 219 -4.87 -0.73 16.40
C HIS A 219 -4.68 -0.17 17.82
N PRO A 220 -5.28 -0.76 18.86
CA PRO A 220 -5.14 -0.26 20.23
C PRO A 220 -3.72 -0.40 20.78
N ASN A 221 -2.93 -1.36 20.28
CA ASN A 221 -1.57 -1.64 20.68
C ASN A 221 -0.81 -2.40 19.61
N PHE A 222 0.49 -2.65 19.84
CA PHE A 222 1.35 -3.37 18.92
C PHE A 222 0.95 -4.85 18.75
N GLU A 223 0.52 -5.49 19.81
CA GLU A 223 0.11 -6.92 19.81
C GLU A 223 -1.07 -7.13 18.86
N ASP A 224 -2.06 -6.25 18.91
CA ASP A 224 -3.23 -6.28 18.00
C ASP A 224 -2.82 -6.02 16.54
N TYR A 225 -1.94 -5.02 16.32
CA TYR A 225 -1.38 -4.73 15.00
C TYR A 225 -0.61 -5.93 14.42
N PHE A 226 0.26 -6.54 15.22
CA PHE A 226 1.04 -7.71 14.83
C PHE A 226 0.13 -8.93 14.59
N TYR A 227 -0.85 -9.15 15.45
CA TYR A 227 -1.84 -10.22 15.29
C TYR A 227 -2.54 -10.13 13.92
N HIS A 228 -3.08 -8.96 13.58
CA HIS A 228 -3.79 -8.79 12.31
C HIS A 228 -2.89 -8.96 11.08
N LYS A 229 -1.61 -8.59 11.15
CA LYS A 229 -0.67 -8.87 10.05
C LYS A 229 -0.40 -10.37 9.89
N ARG A 230 -0.25 -11.09 10.99
CA ARG A 230 0.01 -12.54 10.97
C ARG A 230 -1.12 -13.37 10.37
N LEU A 231 -2.35 -12.85 10.36
CA LEU A 231 -3.50 -13.56 9.75
C LEU A 231 -3.28 -13.84 8.26
N LEU A 232 -2.44 -13.09 7.56
CA LEU A 232 -2.07 -13.42 6.19
C LEU A 232 -1.37 -14.79 6.09
N MET A 233 -0.56 -15.12 7.09
CA MET A 233 0.13 -16.42 7.12
C MET A 233 -0.88 -17.58 7.26
N ASP A 234 -1.92 -17.40 8.07
CA ASP A 234 -2.98 -18.41 8.20
C ASP A 234 -3.81 -18.56 6.92
N ASN A 235 -4.08 -17.46 6.25
CA ASN A 235 -4.88 -17.40 5.01
C ASN A 235 -4.11 -17.71 3.73
N SER A 236 -2.88 -18.17 3.82
CA SER A 236 -2.05 -18.49 2.66
C SER A 236 -1.74 -19.99 2.60
N ARG A 237 -1.70 -20.55 1.38
CA ARG A 237 -1.32 -21.96 1.14
C ARG A 237 0.17 -22.17 1.32
N ALA A 238 0.97 -21.30 0.75
CA ALA A 238 2.41 -21.23 0.95
C ALA A 238 2.79 -19.87 1.50
N VAL A 239 3.87 -19.80 2.28
CA VAL A 239 4.28 -18.56 2.93
C VAL A 239 5.78 -18.30 2.78
N ILE A 240 6.15 -17.03 2.74
CA ILE A 240 7.53 -16.57 2.70
C ILE A 240 7.71 -15.56 3.82
N VAL A 241 8.71 -15.78 4.67
CA VAL A 241 8.92 -14.98 5.88
C VAL A 241 10.37 -14.52 5.97
N ASN A 242 10.57 -13.24 6.29
CA ASN A 242 11.88 -12.68 6.56
C ASN A 242 12.42 -13.19 7.91
N ALA A 243 13.49 -13.95 7.89
CA ALA A 243 14.14 -14.46 9.10
C ALA A 243 14.90 -13.37 9.89
N GLY A 244 15.16 -12.22 9.27
CA GLY A 244 15.80 -11.07 9.92
C GLY A 244 14.82 -10.08 10.57
N MET A 245 13.52 -10.33 10.51
CA MET A 245 12.53 -9.42 11.10
C MET A 245 12.39 -9.58 12.61
N ASP A 246 11.97 -8.52 13.28
CA ASP A 246 11.56 -8.61 14.68
C ASP A 246 10.43 -9.63 14.87
N HIS A 247 10.43 -10.32 16.01
CA HIS A 247 9.43 -11.35 16.34
C HIS A 247 9.37 -12.55 15.34
N PHE A 248 10.46 -12.80 14.60
CA PHE A 248 10.51 -13.91 13.61
C PHE A 248 10.11 -15.25 14.23
N GLU A 249 10.61 -15.62 15.41
CA GLU A 249 10.32 -16.92 16.03
C GLU A 249 8.82 -17.17 16.24
N VAL A 250 8.03 -16.11 16.55
CA VAL A 250 6.56 -16.21 16.69
C VAL A 250 5.91 -16.59 15.36
N VAL A 251 6.36 -16.01 14.25
CA VAL A 251 5.81 -16.28 12.92
C VAL A 251 6.30 -17.65 12.41
N LYS A 252 7.55 -17.98 12.66
CA LYS A 252 8.15 -19.28 12.33
C LYS A 252 7.37 -20.44 12.98
N ASP A 253 7.04 -20.32 14.27
CA ASP A 253 6.24 -21.32 14.98
C ASP A 253 4.83 -21.45 14.34
N GLN A 254 4.19 -20.31 14.03
CA GLN A 254 2.87 -20.27 13.39
C GLN A 254 2.86 -20.97 12.03
N VAL A 255 3.91 -20.84 11.23
CA VAL A 255 3.96 -21.40 9.87
C VAL A 255 4.64 -22.75 9.77
N SER A 256 5.07 -23.33 10.89
CA SER A 256 5.88 -24.57 10.95
C SER A 256 5.25 -25.78 10.24
N SER A 257 3.92 -25.86 10.19
CA SER A 257 3.16 -26.92 9.51
C SER A 257 2.78 -26.59 8.06
N LYS A 258 3.11 -25.40 7.58
CA LYS A 258 2.79 -24.95 6.22
C LYS A 258 3.95 -25.14 5.26
N ASP A 259 3.66 -25.15 3.98
CA ASP A 259 4.70 -24.99 2.96
C ASP A 259 5.29 -23.57 3.06
N HIS A 260 6.59 -23.49 3.39
CA HIS A 260 7.21 -22.21 3.69
C HIS A 260 8.63 -22.10 3.13
N ASP A 261 9.05 -20.85 2.89
CA ASP A 261 10.44 -20.46 2.71
C ASP A 261 10.79 -19.33 3.66
N PHE A 262 11.97 -19.38 4.24
CA PHE A 262 12.57 -18.26 4.95
C PHE A 262 13.62 -17.59 4.09
N TYR A 263 13.75 -16.27 4.19
CA TYR A 263 14.80 -15.50 3.54
C TYR A 263 15.41 -14.49 4.53
N GLY A 264 16.54 -13.89 4.14
CA GLY A 264 17.28 -12.95 4.97
C GLY A 264 18.35 -13.62 5.83
N PRO A 265 18.93 -12.89 6.79
CA PRO A 265 20.03 -13.40 7.61
C PRO A 265 19.72 -14.75 8.25
N THR A 266 20.71 -15.63 8.32
CA THR A 266 20.59 -16.97 8.91
C THR A 266 19.75 -18.00 8.15
N SER A 267 19.15 -17.62 7.02
CA SER A 267 18.43 -18.55 6.14
C SER A 267 19.30 -19.00 4.95
N GLU A 268 18.87 -20.05 4.22
CA GLU A 268 19.54 -20.46 2.99
C GLU A 268 19.39 -19.43 1.86
N ASN A 269 18.26 -18.69 1.85
CA ASN A 269 17.93 -17.67 0.85
C ASN A 269 18.32 -16.29 1.37
N GLN A 270 19.60 -15.93 1.25
CA GLN A 270 20.12 -14.67 1.77
C GLN A 270 20.95 -13.92 0.73
N ILE A 271 21.21 -12.65 0.99
CA ILE A 271 22.14 -11.83 0.25
C ILE A 271 23.53 -12.11 0.82
N SER A 272 24.43 -12.61 -0.02
CA SER A 272 25.82 -12.90 0.35
C SER A 272 26.78 -11.76 0.05
N GLN A 273 26.46 -10.94 -0.95
CA GLN A 273 27.21 -9.75 -1.32
C GLN A 273 26.23 -8.67 -1.79
N SER A 274 26.52 -7.42 -1.46
CA SER A 274 25.74 -6.24 -1.86
C SER A 274 26.68 -5.12 -2.28
N ALA A 275 26.45 -4.52 -3.45
CA ALA A 275 27.28 -3.45 -4.00
C ALA A 275 26.41 -2.33 -4.65
N GLY A 276 25.41 -1.83 -3.92
CA GLY A 276 24.57 -0.73 -4.37
C GLY A 276 23.52 -1.16 -5.38
N PHE A 277 23.90 -1.19 -6.66
CA PHE A 277 23.00 -1.53 -7.78
C PHE A 277 23.09 -3.00 -8.21
N ASP A 278 23.77 -3.82 -7.48
CA ASP A 278 23.82 -5.27 -7.68
C ASP A 278 23.94 -6.01 -6.35
N PHE A 279 23.60 -7.30 -6.36
CA PHE A 279 23.77 -8.19 -5.22
C PHE A 279 23.89 -9.64 -5.66
N THR A 280 24.47 -10.45 -4.82
CA THR A 280 24.53 -11.92 -5.02
C THR A 280 23.67 -12.60 -3.97
N ALA A 281 22.75 -13.45 -4.41
CA ALA A 281 21.88 -14.25 -3.56
C ALA A 281 22.37 -15.70 -3.47
N THR A 282 21.96 -16.39 -2.39
CA THR A 282 22.14 -17.83 -2.17
C THR A 282 20.80 -18.57 -2.17
N GLY A 283 20.83 -19.88 -1.97
CA GLY A 283 19.63 -20.71 -1.86
C GLY A 283 18.91 -20.90 -3.19
N LYS A 284 17.57 -20.85 -3.17
CA LYS A 284 16.70 -21.08 -4.34
C LYS A 284 16.87 -20.03 -5.44
N LEU A 285 17.36 -18.85 -5.08
CA LEU A 285 17.64 -17.74 -5.99
C LEU A 285 19.16 -17.51 -6.16
N ALA A 286 19.97 -18.56 -6.01
CA ALA A 286 21.43 -18.42 -6.12
C ALA A 286 21.81 -17.80 -7.47
N GLY A 287 22.52 -16.67 -7.43
CA GLY A 287 22.93 -15.93 -8.62
C GLY A 287 23.27 -14.48 -8.32
N HIS A 288 23.76 -13.77 -9.35
CA HIS A 288 24.03 -12.35 -9.31
C HIS A 288 22.88 -11.59 -9.95
N TYR A 289 22.46 -10.48 -9.35
CA TYR A 289 21.30 -9.69 -9.73
C TYR A 289 21.66 -8.21 -9.86
N ASP A 290 21.30 -7.62 -10.97
CA ASP A 290 21.25 -6.17 -11.11
C ASP A 290 19.93 -5.63 -10.53
N ILE A 291 19.96 -4.48 -9.89
CA ILE A 291 18.79 -3.83 -9.27
C ILE A 291 18.86 -2.31 -9.46
N GLN A 292 17.74 -1.66 -9.78
CA GLN A 292 17.70 -0.21 -9.95
C GLN A 292 17.45 0.53 -8.62
N LEU A 293 16.88 -0.14 -7.63
CA LEU A 293 16.54 0.41 -6.33
C LEU A 293 17.66 0.09 -5.34
N ILE A 294 18.50 1.06 -5.01
CA ILE A 294 19.60 0.89 -4.05
C ILE A 294 19.10 0.69 -2.62
N GLY A 295 19.95 0.07 -1.80
CA GLY A 295 19.72 -0.21 -0.39
C GLY A 295 19.36 -1.67 -0.09
N GLY A 296 19.97 -2.23 0.95
CA GLY A 296 19.83 -3.64 1.34
C GLY A 296 18.38 -4.08 1.54
N PHE A 297 17.54 -3.19 2.09
CA PHE A 297 16.11 -3.47 2.25
C PHE A 297 15.36 -3.66 0.92
N ASN A 298 15.79 -3.00 -0.18
CA ASN A 298 15.20 -3.21 -1.51
C ASN A 298 15.69 -4.52 -2.13
N GLN A 299 16.94 -4.91 -1.87
CA GLN A 299 17.46 -6.21 -2.25
C GLN A 299 16.72 -7.35 -1.51
N GLU A 300 16.44 -7.18 -0.21
CA GLU A 300 15.60 -8.13 0.55
C GLU A 300 14.17 -8.21 0.00
N ASN A 301 13.56 -7.09 -0.37
CA ASN A 301 12.24 -7.07 -1.02
C ASN A 301 12.26 -7.80 -2.37
N ALA A 302 13.36 -7.68 -3.14
CA ALA A 302 13.55 -8.39 -4.40
C ALA A 302 13.67 -9.92 -4.19
N ILE A 303 14.42 -10.36 -3.18
CA ILE A 303 14.51 -11.79 -2.79
C ILE A 303 13.13 -12.32 -2.39
N ALA A 304 12.40 -11.60 -1.53
CA ALA A 304 11.05 -11.99 -1.11
C ALA A 304 10.09 -12.14 -2.30
N ALA A 305 10.08 -11.17 -3.21
CA ALA A 305 9.28 -11.21 -4.43
C ALA A 305 9.71 -12.33 -5.38
N GLY A 306 11.02 -12.53 -5.54
CA GLY A 306 11.58 -13.61 -6.37
C GLY A 306 11.16 -15.00 -5.88
N LEU A 307 11.28 -15.28 -4.58
CA LEU A 307 10.82 -16.54 -3.98
C LEU A 307 9.32 -16.76 -4.15
N ALA A 308 8.52 -15.70 -3.98
CA ALA A 308 7.07 -15.76 -4.18
C ALA A 308 6.71 -16.06 -5.64
N CYS A 309 7.38 -15.40 -6.59
CA CYS A 309 7.15 -15.61 -8.02
C CYS A 309 7.64 -16.99 -8.48
N LEU A 310 8.73 -17.50 -7.91
CA LEU A 310 9.21 -18.86 -8.18
C LEU A 310 8.14 -19.91 -7.80
N ARG A 311 7.46 -19.74 -6.64
CA ARG A 311 6.34 -20.60 -6.22
C ARG A 311 5.12 -20.46 -7.13
N LEU A 312 4.97 -19.34 -7.80
CA LEU A 312 3.90 -19.11 -8.80
C LEU A 312 4.30 -19.50 -10.23
N GLY A 313 5.45 -20.14 -10.39
CA GLY A 313 5.92 -20.70 -11.66
C GLY A 313 6.63 -19.71 -12.58
N ALA A 314 7.25 -18.66 -12.02
CA ALA A 314 8.24 -17.87 -12.73
C ALA A 314 9.57 -18.65 -12.83
N SER A 315 10.29 -18.51 -13.93
CA SER A 315 11.64 -19.04 -14.08
C SER A 315 12.69 -18.15 -13.38
N LEU A 316 13.89 -18.66 -13.15
CA LEU A 316 14.99 -17.83 -12.66
C LEU A 316 15.34 -16.71 -13.65
N GLU A 317 15.19 -16.93 -14.94
CA GLU A 317 15.39 -15.90 -15.97
C GLU A 317 14.33 -14.78 -15.85
N ASP A 318 13.06 -15.14 -15.65
CA ASP A 318 11.99 -14.15 -15.36
C ASP A 318 12.33 -13.31 -14.13
N ILE A 319 12.88 -13.96 -13.08
CA ILE A 319 13.22 -13.30 -11.82
C ILE A 319 14.40 -12.35 -12.03
N HIS A 320 15.47 -12.77 -12.68
CA HIS A 320 16.61 -11.92 -13.01
C HIS A 320 16.18 -10.70 -13.82
N THR A 321 15.45 -10.92 -14.92
CA THR A 321 15.00 -9.87 -15.81
C THR A 321 14.04 -8.91 -15.10
N GLY A 322 13.09 -9.47 -14.35
CA GLY A 322 12.09 -8.67 -13.64
C GLY A 322 12.68 -7.79 -12.54
N ILE A 323 13.65 -8.31 -11.77
CA ILE A 323 14.36 -7.52 -10.74
C ILE A 323 15.14 -6.38 -11.41
N ALA A 324 15.92 -6.68 -12.46
CA ALA A 324 16.74 -5.68 -13.15
C ALA A 324 15.91 -4.55 -13.79
N GLN A 325 14.68 -4.84 -14.22
CA GLN A 325 13.80 -3.87 -14.87
C GLN A 325 12.88 -3.11 -13.89
N THR A 326 12.88 -3.47 -12.59
CA THR A 326 11.93 -2.89 -11.66
C THR A 326 12.35 -1.47 -11.27
N ASN A 327 11.44 -0.54 -11.56
CA ASN A 327 11.40 0.79 -10.98
C ASN A 327 10.06 0.98 -10.24
N VAL A 328 10.08 1.72 -9.15
CA VAL A 328 8.88 2.00 -8.32
C VAL A 328 8.67 3.50 -8.27
N PRO A 329 7.60 4.03 -8.88
CA PRO A 329 7.35 5.46 -8.92
C PRO A 329 7.44 6.10 -7.52
N GLY A 330 8.25 7.16 -7.38
CA GLY A 330 8.45 7.89 -6.13
C GLY A 330 9.18 7.11 -5.02
N ARG A 331 9.84 5.99 -5.34
CA ARG A 331 10.63 5.22 -4.37
C ARG A 331 12.06 5.07 -4.87
N MET A 332 13.01 5.74 -4.23
CA MET A 332 14.43 5.69 -4.52
C MET A 332 14.72 5.79 -6.04
N GLU A 333 14.00 6.68 -6.73
CA GLU A 333 14.26 6.93 -8.14
C GLU A 333 15.57 7.71 -8.30
N VAL A 334 16.46 7.24 -9.16
CA VAL A 334 17.79 7.80 -9.35
C VAL A 334 17.92 8.39 -10.74
N LEU A 335 18.16 9.70 -10.80
CA LEU A 335 18.50 10.40 -12.02
C LEU A 335 19.99 10.76 -12.03
N THR A 336 20.54 11.04 -13.22
CA THR A 336 21.94 11.43 -13.37
C THR A 336 22.01 12.72 -14.15
N GLN A 337 22.62 13.77 -13.57
CA GLN A 337 22.85 15.04 -14.21
C GLN A 337 23.98 14.94 -15.24
N GLN A 338 24.09 15.91 -16.15
CA GLN A 338 25.15 15.97 -17.16
C GLN A 338 26.57 15.96 -16.54
N ASN A 339 26.77 16.55 -15.36
CA ASN A 339 28.02 16.54 -14.61
C ASN A 339 28.30 15.20 -13.89
N GLY A 340 27.39 14.23 -14.01
CA GLY A 340 27.46 12.91 -13.38
C GLY A 340 26.88 12.83 -11.96
N ALA A 341 26.49 13.95 -11.34
CA ALA A 341 25.88 13.95 -10.01
C ALA A 341 24.57 13.18 -10.00
N LYS A 342 24.25 12.56 -8.86
CA LYS A 342 23.04 11.75 -8.70
C LYS A 342 21.95 12.56 -8.03
N VAL A 343 20.71 12.35 -8.49
CA VAL A 343 19.49 12.93 -7.88
C VAL A 343 18.61 11.78 -7.44
N PHE A 344 18.35 11.69 -6.15
CA PHE A 344 17.53 10.66 -5.51
C PHE A 344 16.19 11.25 -5.15
N VAL A 345 15.10 10.67 -5.68
CA VAL A 345 13.73 11.09 -5.39
C VAL A 345 13.02 9.98 -4.62
N ASP A 346 12.54 10.29 -3.41
CA ASP A 346 11.89 9.31 -2.56
C ASP A 346 10.71 9.90 -1.77
N TYR A 347 9.75 9.04 -1.45
CA TYR A 347 8.58 9.36 -0.63
C TYR A 347 8.87 9.37 0.89
N ALA A 348 10.12 9.35 1.32
CA ALA A 348 10.54 9.38 2.70
C ALA A 348 10.00 10.63 3.42
N HIS A 349 9.08 10.44 4.37
CA HIS A 349 8.30 11.51 5.00
C HIS A 349 8.21 11.39 6.53
N ASN A 350 9.07 10.58 7.15
CA ASN A 350 9.26 10.49 8.60
C ASN A 350 10.74 10.28 8.93
N GLY A 351 11.14 10.52 10.19
CA GLY A 351 12.55 10.50 10.60
C GLY A 351 13.27 9.22 10.22
N ASP A 352 12.67 8.05 10.47
CA ASP A 352 13.29 6.76 10.17
C ASP A 352 13.49 6.52 8.65
N SER A 353 12.52 6.91 7.82
CA SER A 353 12.67 6.77 6.36
C SER A 353 13.67 7.76 5.77
N VAL A 354 13.70 9.00 6.26
CA VAL A 354 14.68 10.00 5.83
C VAL A 354 16.09 9.57 6.27
N LYS A 355 16.23 9.03 7.49
CA LYS A 355 17.51 8.47 7.96
C LYS A 355 18.04 7.41 7.00
N LYS A 356 17.22 6.40 6.69
CA LYS A 356 17.60 5.31 5.79
C LYS A 356 17.96 5.80 4.39
N LEU A 357 17.25 6.81 3.89
CA LEU A 357 17.53 7.42 2.60
C LEU A 357 18.89 8.12 2.60
N ILE A 358 19.19 8.91 3.64
CA ILE A 358 20.50 9.58 3.79
C ILE A 358 21.60 8.54 3.91
N ASP A 359 21.44 7.53 4.78
CA ASP A 359 22.46 6.48 5.00
C ASP A 359 22.84 5.80 3.68
N VAL A 360 21.83 5.36 2.90
CA VAL A 360 22.05 4.71 1.60
C VAL A 360 22.77 5.63 0.61
N VAL A 361 22.41 6.92 0.55
CA VAL A 361 23.08 7.86 -0.35
C VAL A 361 24.53 8.09 0.06
N LEU A 362 24.82 8.22 1.36
CA LEU A 362 26.17 8.43 1.88
C LEU A 362 27.08 7.20 1.73
N GLU A 363 26.52 5.99 1.63
CA GLU A 363 27.31 4.78 1.30
C GLU A 363 27.90 4.85 -0.12
N HIS A 364 27.25 5.58 -1.03
CA HIS A 364 27.63 5.60 -2.45
C HIS A 364 28.12 6.97 -2.95
N GLN A 365 27.84 8.05 -2.24
CA GLN A 365 28.17 9.40 -2.62
C GLN A 365 29.09 10.05 -1.59
N THR A 366 30.31 10.38 -1.98
CA THR A 366 31.38 10.88 -1.11
C THR A 366 31.66 12.38 -1.30
N GLY A 367 30.95 13.04 -2.19
CA GLY A 367 31.04 14.47 -2.47
C GLY A 367 30.03 15.28 -1.67
N LYS A 368 29.60 16.39 -2.25
CA LYS A 368 28.56 17.26 -1.71
C LYS A 368 27.21 16.55 -1.74
N VAL A 369 26.52 16.47 -0.61
CA VAL A 369 25.16 15.92 -0.53
C VAL A 369 24.21 17.00 -0.01
N ILE A 370 23.13 17.28 -0.78
CA ILE A 370 22.11 18.27 -0.45
C ILE A 370 20.78 17.56 -0.28
N LEU A 371 20.14 17.74 0.87
CA LEU A 371 18.81 17.22 1.17
C LEU A 371 17.77 18.31 1.05
N ILE A 372 16.74 18.07 0.23
CA ILE A 372 15.51 18.86 0.16
C ILE A 372 14.44 18.16 0.99
N LEU A 373 13.90 18.86 1.98
CA LEU A 373 12.95 18.29 2.94
C LEU A 373 11.87 19.31 3.31
N GLY A 374 10.64 18.84 3.45
CA GLY A 374 9.52 19.58 4.01
C GLY A 374 8.71 18.72 4.96
N ALA A 375 7.73 19.33 5.62
CA ALA A 375 6.77 18.60 6.44
C ALA A 375 5.34 19.11 6.14
N PRO A 376 4.32 18.23 6.21
CA PRO A 376 2.93 18.63 5.99
C PRO A 376 2.40 19.51 7.14
N GLY A 377 1.45 20.37 6.79
CA GLY A 377 0.67 21.15 7.74
C GLY A 377 -0.56 20.39 8.24
N ASN A 378 -1.00 20.68 9.47
CA ASN A 378 -2.18 20.12 10.15
C ASN A 378 -2.18 18.56 10.20
N LYS A 379 -1.02 17.94 10.04
CA LYS A 379 -0.85 16.48 10.05
C LYS A 379 0.59 16.10 10.43
N GLY A 380 0.71 15.18 11.40
CA GLY A 380 2.02 14.60 11.74
C GLY A 380 3.05 15.62 12.26
N GLU A 381 2.65 16.56 13.09
CA GLU A 381 3.50 17.65 13.61
C GLU A 381 4.74 17.14 14.37
N SER A 382 4.67 15.96 15.02
CA SER A 382 5.82 15.33 15.70
C SER A 382 7.00 15.10 14.75
N ARG A 383 6.75 14.91 13.46
CA ARG A 383 7.80 14.73 12.44
C ARG A 383 8.75 15.91 12.34
N ARG A 384 8.28 17.14 12.60
CA ARG A 384 9.08 18.37 12.53
C ARG A 384 10.24 18.32 13.53
N LYS A 385 9.92 17.91 14.77
CA LYS A 385 10.93 17.66 15.81
C LYS A 385 11.88 16.54 15.42
N ASP A 386 11.33 15.42 14.95
CA ASP A 386 12.11 14.24 14.59
C ASP A 386 13.10 14.56 13.45
N PHE A 387 12.67 15.34 12.43
CA PHE A 387 13.55 15.80 11.35
C PHE A 387 14.67 16.69 11.89
N GLY A 388 14.34 17.69 12.72
CA GLY A 388 15.34 18.60 13.27
C GLY A 388 16.41 17.85 14.10
N LEU A 389 15.99 16.91 14.94
CA LEU A 389 16.92 16.09 15.74
C LEU A 389 17.75 15.17 14.83
N LEU A 390 17.13 14.46 13.88
CA LEU A 390 17.83 13.58 12.96
C LEU A 390 18.94 14.29 12.18
N LEU A 391 18.67 15.48 11.68
CA LEU A 391 19.61 16.21 10.83
C LEU A 391 20.89 16.64 11.57
N ASN A 392 20.89 16.66 12.90
CA ASN A 392 22.09 16.93 13.69
C ASN A 392 23.11 15.78 13.59
N ASP A 393 22.68 14.55 13.30
CA ASP A 393 23.55 13.38 13.15
C ASP A 393 24.29 13.36 11.79
N TYR A 394 23.89 14.25 10.84
CA TYR A 394 24.45 14.29 9.48
C TYR A 394 25.06 15.65 9.14
N PRO A 395 26.14 16.08 9.84
CA PRO A 395 26.76 17.40 9.63
C PRO A 395 27.32 17.60 8.21
N GLN A 396 27.58 16.52 7.47
CA GLN A 396 28.08 16.51 6.09
C GLN A 396 27.00 16.72 5.02
N VAL A 397 25.70 16.69 5.38
CA VAL A 397 24.59 16.85 4.46
C VAL A 397 24.06 18.28 4.52
N GLU A 398 24.13 19.05 3.47
CA GLU A 398 23.50 20.37 3.40
C GLU A 398 21.98 20.24 3.33
N VAL A 399 21.23 21.16 3.94
CA VAL A 399 19.77 21.04 4.06
C VAL A 399 19.09 22.27 3.50
N ILE A 400 18.17 22.03 2.56
CA ILE A 400 17.21 23.03 2.08
C ILE A 400 15.81 22.59 2.55
N LEU A 401 15.23 23.38 3.45
CA LEU A 401 13.83 23.22 3.85
C LEU A 401 12.93 23.90 2.83
N THR A 402 11.79 23.29 2.53
CA THR A 402 10.83 23.79 1.54
C THR A 402 9.39 23.42 1.89
N ALA A 403 8.40 23.96 1.17
CA ALA A 403 7.02 23.52 1.31
C ALA A 403 6.86 22.06 0.84
N ASP A 404 6.11 21.28 1.62
CA ASP A 404 5.58 19.97 1.23
C ASP A 404 4.08 20.13 0.90
N ASP A 405 3.19 19.71 1.79
CA ASP A 405 1.75 19.95 1.79
C ASP A 405 1.39 20.87 2.96
N PRO A 406 1.59 22.19 2.87
CA PRO A 406 1.42 23.09 4.01
C PRO A 406 -0.02 23.12 4.53
N ASN A 407 -0.98 22.68 3.72
CA ASN A 407 -2.41 22.69 4.03
C ASN A 407 -2.87 24.12 4.42
N ARG A 408 -3.21 24.37 5.68
CA ARG A 408 -3.61 25.70 6.18
C ARG A 408 -2.57 26.35 7.09
N GLU A 409 -1.38 25.78 7.20
CA GLU A 409 -0.29 26.37 7.96
C GLU A 409 0.68 27.15 7.06
N ASP A 410 1.38 28.13 7.63
CA ASP A 410 2.44 28.84 6.94
C ASP A 410 3.66 27.92 6.77
N PRO A 411 4.13 27.67 5.52
CA PRO A 411 5.30 26.85 5.27
C PRO A 411 6.57 27.35 5.97
N ALA A 412 6.73 28.67 6.12
CA ALA A 412 7.86 29.24 6.84
C ALA A 412 7.81 28.89 8.34
N ALA A 413 6.63 28.93 8.95
CA ALA A 413 6.45 28.52 10.33
C ALA A 413 6.75 27.02 10.52
N ILE A 414 6.37 26.16 9.55
CA ILE A 414 6.72 24.74 9.57
C ILE A 414 8.24 24.56 9.52
N ALA A 415 8.93 25.25 8.64
CA ALA A 415 10.39 25.20 8.53
C ALA A 415 11.08 25.67 9.82
N GLU A 416 10.59 26.74 10.46
CA GLU A 416 11.13 27.22 11.74
C GLU A 416 10.91 26.20 12.87
N GLN A 417 9.83 25.45 12.88
CA GLN A 417 9.62 24.39 13.86
C GLN A 417 10.61 23.22 13.66
N ILE A 418 11.01 22.91 12.43
CA ILE A 418 12.09 21.94 12.17
C ILE A 418 13.43 22.53 12.65
N ARG A 419 13.75 23.79 12.29
CA ARG A 419 14.96 24.49 12.68
C ARG A 419 15.15 24.62 14.19
N ALA A 420 14.05 24.79 14.93
CA ALA A 420 14.09 24.89 16.41
C ALA A 420 14.74 23.68 17.09
N HIS A 421 14.83 22.54 16.38
CA HIS A 421 15.46 21.32 16.86
C HIS A 421 16.79 21.01 16.16
N MET A 422 17.24 21.86 15.24
CA MET A 422 18.54 21.75 14.57
C MET A 422 19.61 22.55 15.31
N THR A 423 20.83 22.01 15.37
CA THR A 423 22.03 22.69 15.90
C THR A 423 22.94 23.24 14.81
N ARG A 424 22.46 23.19 13.56
CA ARG A 424 23.22 23.55 12.35
C ARG A 424 22.37 24.41 11.41
N PRO A 425 22.99 25.18 10.49
CA PRO A 425 22.25 26.00 9.52
C PRO A 425 21.49 25.12 8.52
N SER A 426 20.40 25.69 7.99
CA SER A 426 19.68 25.19 6.83
C SER A 426 19.16 26.36 6.04
N ASP A 427 19.08 26.23 4.73
CA ASP A 427 18.41 27.19 3.86
C ASP A 427 16.89 26.95 3.91
N PHE A 428 16.10 27.96 3.56
CA PHE A 428 14.67 27.84 3.35
C PHE A 428 14.31 28.49 2.01
N ILE A 429 13.75 27.68 1.12
CA ILE A 429 13.24 28.12 -0.17
C ILE A 429 11.77 27.67 -0.22
N LEU A 430 10.86 28.65 -0.23
CA LEU A 430 9.42 28.40 -0.16
C LEU A 430 8.92 27.54 -1.32
N ASP A 431 9.28 27.92 -2.53
CA ASP A 431 8.89 27.21 -3.73
C ASP A 431 9.72 25.93 -3.87
N ARG A 432 9.02 24.78 -3.95
CA ARG A 432 9.66 23.47 -3.99
C ARG A 432 10.42 23.21 -5.30
N GLU A 433 9.92 23.68 -6.42
CA GLU A 433 10.61 23.59 -7.71
C GLU A 433 11.89 24.40 -7.70
N GLU A 434 11.84 25.63 -7.17
CA GLU A 434 13.01 26.48 -6.98
C GLU A 434 14.04 25.85 -6.04
N ALA A 435 13.59 25.17 -4.97
CA ALA A 435 14.48 24.44 -4.06
C ALA A 435 15.21 23.30 -4.80
N ILE A 436 14.49 22.53 -5.63
CA ILE A 436 15.07 21.45 -6.45
C ILE A 436 16.07 22.01 -7.44
N ARG A 437 15.70 23.03 -8.20
CA ARG A 437 16.58 23.70 -9.16
C ARG A 437 17.85 24.22 -8.50
N THR A 438 17.71 24.89 -7.36
CA THR A 438 18.83 25.45 -6.60
C THR A 438 19.78 24.35 -6.12
N ALA A 439 19.27 23.28 -5.51
CA ALA A 439 20.11 22.17 -5.07
C ALA A 439 20.86 21.50 -6.23
N MET A 440 20.17 21.22 -7.35
CA MET A 440 20.78 20.60 -8.51
C MET A 440 21.89 21.48 -9.14
N SER A 441 21.72 22.80 -9.14
CA SER A 441 22.73 23.75 -9.66
C SER A 441 24.01 23.82 -8.81
N GLN A 442 23.95 23.36 -7.56
CA GLN A 442 25.09 23.39 -6.63
C GLN A 442 25.98 22.14 -6.71
N THR A 443 25.57 21.14 -7.46
CA THR A 443 26.38 19.94 -7.71
C THR A 443 27.34 20.15 -8.88
N SER A 444 28.51 19.51 -8.85
CA SER A 444 29.58 19.74 -9.84
C SER A 444 30.34 18.49 -10.26
N SER A 445 30.09 17.35 -9.62
CA SER A 445 30.84 16.11 -9.85
C SER A 445 30.00 14.85 -9.70
N PRO A 446 30.44 13.71 -10.28
CA PRO A 446 29.76 12.40 -10.09
C PRO A 446 29.72 11.91 -8.64
N LYS A 447 30.48 12.52 -7.73
CA LYS A 447 30.47 12.19 -6.29
C LYS A 447 29.42 12.93 -5.52
N ASP A 448 28.81 13.97 -6.12
CA ASP A 448 27.79 14.81 -5.50
C ASP A 448 26.39 14.18 -5.63
N ALA A 449 25.52 14.53 -4.71
CA ALA A 449 24.13 14.09 -4.75
C ALA A 449 23.13 15.16 -4.29
N VAL A 450 21.92 15.09 -4.85
CA VAL A 450 20.73 15.76 -4.33
C VAL A 450 19.74 14.70 -3.88
N ILE A 451 19.21 14.83 -2.66
CA ILE A 451 18.15 13.99 -2.11
C ILE A 451 16.88 14.84 -2.06
N ILE A 452 15.83 14.41 -2.75
CA ILE A 452 14.52 15.05 -2.73
C ILE A 452 13.55 14.13 -1.97
N ALA A 453 13.19 14.52 -0.76
CA ALA A 453 12.40 13.69 0.15
C ALA A 453 11.00 14.30 0.41
N GLY A 454 10.00 13.42 0.58
CA GLY A 454 8.65 13.77 1.04
C GLY A 454 7.54 13.42 0.07
N LYS A 455 7.56 13.96 -1.13
CA LYS A 455 6.44 13.83 -2.09
C LYS A 455 6.60 12.69 -3.09
N GLY A 456 7.82 12.27 -3.39
CA GLY A 456 8.05 11.20 -4.36
C GLY A 456 7.37 11.49 -5.71
N ALA A 457 6.39 10.66 -6.10
CA ALA A 457 5.63 10.79 -7.36
C ALA A 457 4.30 11.58 -7.23
N ASP A 458 4.02 12.25 -6.10
CA ASP A 458 2.78 13.01 -5.95
C ASP A 458 2.78 14.28 -6.81
N ALA A 459 1.92 14.31 -7.82
CA ALA A 459 1.77 15.42 -8.77
C ALA A 459 0.75 16.48 -8.26
N TYR A 460 0.82 16.84 -6.99
CA TYR A 460 0.05 17.93 -6.39
C TYR A 460 0.67 18.36 -5.06
N GLN A 461 0.31 19.57 -4.60
CA GLN A 461 0.50 20.00 -3.21
C GLN A 461 -0.87 20.32 -2.59
N ILE A 462 -1.00 20.16 -1.27
CA ILE A 462 -2.21 20.57 -0.55
C ILE A 462 -1.95 21.97 0.02
N VAL A 463 -2.65 22.97 -0.53
CA VAL A 463 -2.57 24.37 -0.11
C VAL A 463 -3.97 24.84 0.26
N ASN A 464 -4.14 25.43 1.44
CA ASN A 464 -5.43 25.88 1.98
C ASN A 464 -6.52 24.79 2.02
N GLY A 465 -6.13 23.52 2.13
CA GLY A 465 -7.04 22.38 2.17
C GLY A 465 -7.44 21.84 0.79
N GLU A 466 -6.92 22.42 -0.29
CA GLU A 466 -7.21 22.03 -1.66
C GLU A 466 -5.95 21.50 -2.37
N LYS A 467 -6.13 20.64 -3.37
CA LYS A 467 -5.03 20.18 -4.21
C LYS A 467 -4.66 21.23 -5.23
N ALA A 468 -3.48 21.80 -5.08
CA ALA A 468 -2.84 22.67 -6.09
C ALA A 468 -2.03 21.82 -7.08
N ALA A 469 -1.97 22.23 -8.34
CA ALA A 469 -1.15 21.58 -9.37
C ALA A 469 0.33 21.67 -9.01
N TYR A 470 1.04 20.57 -9.18
CA TYR A 470 2.48 20.41 -9.03
C TYR A 470 2.92 19.26 -9.92
N ASP A 471 4.00 19.39 -10.66
CA ASP A 471 4.41 18.34 -11.61
C ASP A 471 4.96 17.07 -10.94
N GLY A 472 5.29 17.15 -9.65
CA GLY A 472 5.94 16.08 -8.88
C GLY A 472 7.46 16.20 -8.88
N ASP A 473 8.08 15.79 -7.79
CA ASP A 473 9.54 15.93 -7.57
C ASP A 473 10.37 15.34 -8.71
N LEU A 474 9.95 14.18 -9.23
CA LEU A 474 10.66 13.48 -10.30
C LEU A 474 10.62 14.26 -11.62
N GLU A 475 9.44 14.73 -12.03
CA GLU A 475 9.28 15.44 -13.30
C GLU A 475 9.94 16.83 -13.23
N VAL A 476 9.87 17.49 -12.08
CA VAL A 476 10.62 18.74 -11.85
C VAL A 476 12.13 18.49 -11.96
N ALA A 477 12.66 17.46 -11.29
CA ALA A 477 14.09 17.14 -11.36
C ALA A 477 14.56 16.83 -12.79
N LYS A 478 13.74 16.13 -13.59
CA LYS A 478 14.06 15.83 -15.01
C LYS A 478 14.27 17.06 -15.86
N GLN A 479 13.66 18.20 -15.53
CA GLN A 479 13.81 19.44 -16.29
C GLN A 479 15.20 20.07 -16.13
N TYR A 480 15.93 19.68 -15.09
CA TYR A 480 17.24 20.25 -14.71
C TYR A 480 18.41 19.23 -14.80
N LEU A 481 18.25 18.12 -15.54
CA LEU A 481 19.29 17.11 -15.74
C LEU A 481 20.43 17.58 -16.64
#